data_7c4c6faa28aebae121e22299089fec1a
#
_entry.id   7c4c6faa28aebae121e22299089fec1a
#
_cell.length_a   1.000
_cell.length_b   1.000
_cell.length_c   1.000
_cell.angle_alpha   90.00
_cell.angle_beta   90.00
_cell.angle_gamma   90.00
#
_symmetry.space_group_name_H-M   'P 1'
#
loop_
_entity.id
_entity.type
_entity.pdbx_description
1 polymer ?
#
loop_
_entity_poly.entity_id
_entity_poly.type
_entity_poly.pdbx_seq_one_letter_code
_entity_poly.pdbx_strand_id
1 'polypeptide(L)'
;VFNCQAPDEGNMHTLLHWATDEQKEKYLKPLVNGVSSSCFAMTEPEVAGSDPTLIRTNGIKDGDEWILNGHKWFISGARRAKFAILIARTEMDVPEGSRGANTAFIIDLPSQGWNDVREVATMHGATGHSEIVIEDLRVHDSQILGGRGNGHRLGQYRLGPARLAHCMRWVAQAETALDMMVERSLNRFSHGSLLA
;
A
#
# COMPACT_ATOMS: atom_id res chain seq x y z
N VAL A 1 12.41 7.76 17.42
CA VAL A 1 11.26 6.92 17.06
C VAL A 1 11.57 6.26 15.73
N PHE A 2 11.49 4.94 15.67
CA PHE A 2 11.76 4.20 14.43
C PHE A 2 10.52 4.27 13.52
N ASN A 3 10.71 4.68 12.27
CA ASN A 3 9.63 4.68 11.27
C ASN A 3 9.47 3.28 10.66
N CYS A 4 9.04 2.31 11.48
CA CYS A 4 8.94 0.90 11.13
C CYS A 4 7.48 0.45 10.97
N GLN A 5 6.60 1.32 10.49
CA GLN A 5 5.19 1.01 10.30
C GLN A 5 4.75 1.17 8.84
N ALA A 6 3.77 0.38 8.45
CA ALA A 6 3.10 0.58 7.19
C ALA A 6 2.36 1.95 7.16
N PRO A 7 2.34 2.66 6.03
CA PRO A 7 2.89 2.25 4.73
C PRO A 7 4.38 2.52 4.54
N ASP A 8 4.99 3.35 5.38
CA ASP A 8 6.32 3.92 5.17
C ASP A 8 7.41 2.86 5.10
N GLU A 9 7.43 1.87 6.00
CA GLU A 9 8.41 0.77 5.98
C GLU A 9 8.43 0.05 4.62
N GLY A 10 7.26 -0.38 4.15
CA GLY A 10 7.17 -1.08 2.85
C GLY A 10 7.59 -0.19 1.68
N ASN A 11 7.31 1.10 1.75
CA ASN A 11 7.72 2.06 0.73
C ASN A 11 9.23 2.33 0.78
N MET A 12 9.86 2.35 1.96
CA MET A 12 11.33 2.42 2.10
C MET A 12 12.01 1.23 1.43
N HIS A 13 11.57 0.00 1.71
CA HIS A 13 12.10 -1.19 1.06
C HIS A 13 11.94 -1.14 -0.46
N THR A 14 10.80 -0.66 -0.93
CA THR A 14 10.53 -0.50 -2.35
C THR A 14 11.46 0.51 -3.00
N LEU A 15 11.58 1.70 -2.41
CA LEU A 15 12.46 2.76 -2.91
C LEU A 15 13.94 2.34 -2.87
N LEU A 16 14.38 1.68 -1.80
CA LEU A 16 15.75 1.19 -1.68
C LEU A 16 16.15 0.30 -2.86
N HIS A 17 15.23 -0.56 -3.31
CA HIS A 17 15.50 -1.57 -4.32
C HIS A 17 15.21 -1.10 -5.76
N TRP A 18 14.15 -0.29 -5.95
CA TRP A 18 13.63 0.02 -7.28
C TRP A 18 13.84 1.46 -7.74
N ALA A 19 14.17 2.38 -6.83
CA ALA A 19 14.32 3.80 -7.15
C ALA A 19 15.67 4.09 -7.78
N THR A 20 15.72 5.11 -8.65
CA THR A 20 16.99 5.73 -9.11
C THR A 20 17.68 6.44 -7.96
N ASP A 21 18.94 6.82 -8.15
CA ASP A 21 19.68 7.52 -7.10
C ASP A 21 19.07 8.90 -6.80
N GLU A 22 18.56 9.61 -7.81
CA GLU A 22 17.83 10.87 -7.66
C GLU A 22 16.52 10.67 -6.87
N GLN A 23 15.78 9.62 -7.18
CA GLN A 23 14.55 9.27 -6.45
C GLN A 23 14.86 8.88 -5.00
N LYS A 24 15.97 8.18 -4.73
CA LYS A 24 16.40 7.85 -3.36
C LYS A 24 16.74 9.09 -2.54
N GLU A 25 17.49 10.03 -3.12
CA GLU A 25 17.80 11.30 -2.44
C GLU A 25 16.53 12.10 -2.14
N LYS A 26 15.60 12.17 -3.11
CA LYS A 26 14.38 12.97 -2.98
C LYS A 26 13.33 12.34 -2.03
N TYR A 27 13.15 11.03 -2.08
CA TYR A 27 12.04 10.35 -1.40
C TYR A 27 12.48 9.43 -0.27
N LEU A 28 13.48 8.55 -0.51
CA LEU A 28 13.88 7.56 0.49
C LEU A 28 14.58 8.22 1.69
N LYS A 29 15.54 9.08 1.45
CA LYS A 29 16.35 9.70 2.51
C LYS A 29 15.51 10.52 3.49
N PRO A 30 14.59 11.41 3.06
CA PRO A 30 13.70 12.10 4.00
C PRO A 30 12.73 11.15 4.72
N LEU A 31 12.29 10.07 4.05
CA LEU A 31 11.39 9.09 4.65
C LEU A 31 12.08 8.30 5.77
N VAL A 32 13.31 7.83 5.55
CA VAL A 32 14.13 7.13 6.56
C VAL A 32 14.44 8.05 7.76
N ASN A 33 14.70 9.32 7.51
CA ASN A 33 14.97 10.31 8.56
C ASN A 33 13.69 10.74 9.33
N GLY A 34 12.51 10.26 8.94
CA GLY A 34 11.25 10.58 9.60
C GLY A 34 10.76 12.01 9.39
N VAL A 35 11.33 12.74 8.41
CA VAL A 35 10.92 14.12 8.05
C VAL A 35 9.89 14.15 6.92
N SER A 36 9.63 13.00 6.29
CA SER A 36 8.61 12.79 5.28
C SER A 36 7.72 11.62 5.66
N SER A 37 6.58 11.49 4.99
CA SER A 37 5.66 10.36 5.09
C SER A 37 5.11 10.03 3.71
N SER A 38 4.67 8.80 3.53
CA SER A 38 4.22 8.30 2.24
C SER A 38 2.92 7.51 2.35
N CYS A 39 2.31 7.23 1.20
CA CYS A 39 1.24 6.23 1.10
C CYS A 39 1.46 5.31 -0.10
N PHE A 40 0.70 4.21 -0.13
CA PHE A 40 0.73 3.25 -1.23
C PHE A 40 -0.68 3.06 -1.77
N ALA A 41 -0.91 3.53 -3.00
CA ALA A 41 -2.21 3.57 -3.64
C ALA A 41 -2.34 2.45 -4.68
N MET A 42 -2.91 1.31 -4.26
CA MET A 42 -3.06 0.15 -5.13
C MET A 42 -4.50 -0.33 -5.20
N THR A 43 -5.16 -0.59 -4.07
CA THR A 43 -6.50 -1.18 -4.01
C THR A 43 -7.57 -0.23 -4.55
N GLU A 44 -8.58 -0.81 -5.19
CA GLU A 44 -9.69 -0.12 -5.84
C GLU A 44 -11.04 -0.67 -5.37
N PRO A 45 -12.09 0.15 -5.25
CA PRO A 45 -13.40 -0.31 -4.82
C PRO A 45 -14.13 -1.20 -5.84
N GLU A 46 -13.83 -1.02 -7.14
CA GLU A 46 -14.54 -1.68 -8.24
C GLU A 46 -14.02 -3.09 -8.56
N VAL A 47 -12.88 -3.50 -7.97
CA VAL A 47 -12.26 -4.79 -8.25
C VAL A 47 -11.83 -5.50 -6.96
N ALA A 48 -11.59 -6.80 -7.06
CA ALA A 48 -11.13 -7.57 -5.91
C ALA A 48 -9.75 -7.06 -5.43
N GLY A 49 -9.68 -6.53 -4.20
CA GLY A 49 -8.45 -6.00 -3.61
C GLY A 49 -7.35 -7.06 -3.43
N SER A 50 -7.70 -8.34 -3.47
CA SER A 50 -6.76 -9.47 -3.41
C SER A 50 -6.12 -9.81 -4.77
N ASP A 51 -6.63 -9.24 -5.87
CA ASP A 51 -6.11 -9.48 -7.22
C ASP A 51 -5.64 -8.17 -7.88
N PRO A 52 -4.35 -7.81 -7.73
CA PRO A 52 -3.81 -6.58 -8.31
C PRO A 52 -3.69 -6.61 -9.84
N THR A 53 -3.97 -7.73 -10.49
CA THR A 53 -3.97 -7.80 -11.95
C THR A 53 -5.23 -7.19 -12.56
N LEU A 54 -6.27 -6.96 -11.75
CA LEU A 54 -7.54 -6.37 -12.15
C LEU A 54 -7.59 -4.84 -12.00
N ILE A 55 -6.49 -4.18 -11.64
CA ILE A 55 -6.42 -2.72 -11.47
C ILE A 55 -6.93 -2.01 -12.72
N ARG A 56 -7.87 -1.08 -12.52
CA ARG A 56 -8.53 -0.28 -13.55
C ARG A 56 -7.99 1.15 -13.65
N THR A 57 -7.42 1.69 -12.56
CA THR A 57 -6.67 2.95 -12.64
C THR A 57 -5.71 2.84 -13.80
N ASN A 58 -5.79 3.77 -14.74
CA ASN A 58 -5.04 3.72 -15.99
C ASN A 58 -4.13 4.93 -16.14
N GLY A 59 -3.10 4.77 -16.98
CA GLY A 59 -2.19 5.82 -17.39
C GLY A 59 -2.03 5.82 -18.90
N ILE A 60 -2.28 6.96 -19.50
CA ILE A 60 -2.14 7.20 -20.94
C ILE A 60 -0.94 8.11 -21.16
N LYS A 61 -0.01 7.69 -22.02
CA LYS A 61 1.18 8.47 -22.37
C LYS A 61 0.83 9.70 -23.18
N ASP A 62 1.35 10.86 -22.77
CA ASP A 62 1.19 12.16 -23.45
C ASP A 62 2.55 12.89 -23.47
N GLY A 63 3.31 12.74 -24.54
CA GLY A 63 4.69 13.26 -24.63
C GLY A 63 5.59 12.62 -23.58
N ASP A 64 6.19 13.45 -22.71
CA ASP A 64 7.05 13.02 -21.59
C ASP A 64 6.28 12.81 -20.28
N GLU A 65 4.96 12.93 -20.34
CA GLU A 65 4.07 12.77 -19.20
C GLU A 65 3.11 11.60 -19.37
N TRP A 66 2.49 11.24 -18.27
CA TRP A 66 1.37 10.31 -18.18
C TRP A 66 0.15 11.03 -17.60
N ILE A 67 -1.01 10.80 -18.18
CA ILE A 67 -2.29 11.24 -17.63
C ILE A 67 -2.92 10.05 -16.95
N LEU A 68 -3.06 10.13 -15.62
CA LEU A 68 -3.56 9.06 -14.79
C LEU A 68 -5.00 9.35 -14.38
N ASN A 69 -5.87 8.33 -14.49
CA ASN A 69 -7.26 8.38 -14.08
C ASN A 69 -7.64 7.10 -13.32
N GLY A 70 -8.41 7.23 -12.25
CA GLY A 70 -8.83 6.06 -11.49
C GLY A 70 -9.39 6.35 -10.12
N HIS A 71 -9.64 5.26 -9.36
CA HIS A 71 -10.27 5.33 -8.06
C HIS A 71 -9.58 4.36 -7.11
N LYS A 72 -9.07 4.88 -6.00
CA LYS A 72 -8.34 4.11 -4.99
C LYS A 72 -9.04 4.23 -3.64
N TRP A 73 -9.02 3.17 -2.84
CA TRP A 73 -9.56 3.20 -1.49
C TRP A 73 -8.70 2.42 -0.49
N PHE A 74 -9.01 2.60 0.79
CA PHE A 74 -8.21 2.09 1.91
C PHE A 74 -6.73 2.52 1.84
N ILE A 75 -6.48 3.74 1.36
CA ILE A 75 -5.12 4.27 1.24
C ILE A 75 -4.67 4.83 2.58
N SER A 76 -3.90 4.03 3.29
CA SER A 76 -3.42 4.36 4.64
C SER A 76 -2.46 5.55 4.61
N GLY A 77 -2.74 6.55 5.45
CA GLY A 77 -1.86 7.70 5.65
C GLY A 77 -1.86 8.73 4.52
N ALA A 78 -2.75 8.64 3.52
CA ALA A 78 -2.77 9.53 2.36
C ALA A 78 -2.85 11.02 2.74
N ARG A 79 -3.64 11.38 3.75
CA ARG A 79 -3.83 12.79 4.21
C ARG A 79 -2.55 13.44 4.75
N ARG A 80 -1.63 12.66 5.28
CA ARG A 80 -0.35 13.16 5.82
C ARG A 80 0.83 12.95 4.87
N ALA A 81 0.63 12.13 3.82
CA ALA A 81 1.68 11.75 2.89
C ALA A 81 2.22 12.96 2.13
N LYS A 82 3.53 13.01 1.97
CA LYS A 82 4.23 13.97 1.11
C LYS A 82 4.43 13.43 -0.29
N PHE A 83 4.32 12.11 -0.45
CA PHE A 83 4.26 11.45 -1.74
C PHE A 83 3.48 10.15 -1.66
N ALA A 84 2.99 9.69 -2.80
CA ALA A 84 2.34 8.39 -2.95
C ALA A 84 3.11 7.51 -3.93
N ILE A 85 3.13 6.20 -3.71
CA ILE A 85 3.44 5.22 -4.75
C ILE A 85 2.09 4.74 -5.30
N LEU A 86 1.79 5.09 -6.54
CA LEU A 86 0.54 4.78 -7.23
C LEU A 86 0.76 3.68 -8.26
N ILE A 87 -0.08 2.65 -8.21
CA ILE A 87 -0.09 1.59 -9.23
C ILE A 87 -1.21 1.86 -10.22
N ALA A 88 -0.84 1.96 -11.49
CA ALA A 88 -1.78 2.17 -12.60
C ALA A 88 -1.47 1.23 -13.77
N ARG A 89 -2.49 0.84 -14.52
CA ARG A 89 -2.37 0.08 -15.76
C ARG A 89 -1.90 1.01 -16.88
N THR A 90 -0.77 0.67 -17.51
CA THR A 90 -0.17 1.43 -18.62
C THR A 90 -0.05 0.63 -19.92
N GLU A 91 -0.05 -0.70 -19.83
CA GLU A 91 0.03 -1.59 -20.99
C GLU A 91 -1.38 -2.02 -21.39
N MET A 92 -1.97 -1.28 -22.32
CA MET A 92 -3.36 -1.53 -22.77
C MET A 92 -3.47 -2.67 -23.76
N ASP A 93 -2.35 -3.01 -24.45
CA ASP A 93 -2.28 -4.07 -25.48
C ASP A 93 -2.14 -5.49 -24.89
N VAL A 94 -1.98 -5.60 -23.56
CA VAL A 94 -1.90 -6.90 -22.90
C VAL A 94 -3.27 -7.31 -22.32
N PRO A 95 -3.60 -8.62 -22.32
CA PRO A 95 -4.87 -9.07 -21.77
C PRO A 95 -5.11 -8.62 -20.32
N GLU A 96 -6.37 -8.51 -19.94
CA GLU A 96 -6.75 -8.32 -18.54
C GLU A 96 -6.21 -9.49 -17.70
N GLY A 97 -5.76 -9.21 -16.48
CA GLY A 97 -5.10 -10.20 -15.64
C GLY A 97 -3.60 -10.36 -15.87
N SER A 98 -3.02 -9.67 -16.85
CA SER A 98 -1.59 -9.74 -17.14
C SER A 98 -0.75 -9.06 -16.07
N ARG A 99 0.26 -9.75 -15.55
CA ARG A 99 1.16 -9.24 -14.50
C ARG A 99 2.06 -8.10 -14.98
N GLY A 100 2.31 -7.96 -16.27
CA GLY A 100 3.11 -6.89 -16.89
C GLY A 100 2.31 -5.64 -17.25
N ALA A 101 1.01 -5.58 -16.94
CA ALA A 101 0.14 -4.48 -17.35
C ALA A 101 0.34 -3.18 -16.55
N ASN A 102 0.85 -3.28 -15.32
CA ASN A 102 0.87 -2.18 -14.36
C ASN A 102 2.25 -1.54 -14.22
N THR A 103 2.25 -0.23 -14.05
CA THR A 103 3.43 0.60 -13.74
C THR A 103 3.24 1.27 -12.38
N ALA A 104 4.33 1.45 -11.64
CA ALA A 104 4.35 2.21 -10.40
C ALA A 104 4.84 3.63 -10.67
N PHE A 105 4.15 4.62 -10.11
CA PHE A 105 4.50 6.04 -10.20
C PHE A 105 4.71 6.62 -8.81
N ILE A 106 5.69 7.52 -8.65
CA ILE A 106 5.83 8.33 -7.46
C ILE A 106 5.09 9.66 -7.72
N ILE A 107 4.11 9.98 -6.88
CA ILE A 107 3.31 11.20 -6.98
C ILE A 107 3.68 12.11 -5.83
N ASP A 108 4.18 13.31 -6.11
CA ASP A 108 4.38 14.35 -5.10
C ASP A 108 3.01 14.84 -4.60
N LEU A 109 2.84 15.01 -3.29
CA LEU A 109 1.59 15.45 -2.69
C LEU A 109 1.78 16.76 -1.89
N PRO A 110 0.81 17.68 -1.97
CA PRO A 110 -0.43 17.62 -2.77
C PRO A 110 -0.16 17.75 -4.27
N SER A 111 -1.03 17.15 -5.10
CA SER A 111 -0.97 17.24 -6.56
C SER A 111 -2.34 17.51 -7.15
N GLN A 112 -2.39 18.30 -8.21
CA GLN A 112 -3.62 18.49 -8.97
C GLN A 112 -4.08 17.15 -9.57
N GLY A 113 -5.37 16.85 -9.48
CA GLY A 113 -5.92 15.57 -9.91
C GLY A 113 -5.83 14.45 -8.88
N TRP A 114 -5.24 14.68 -7.70
CA TRP A 114 -5.29 13.78 -6.55
C TRP A 114 -6.33 14.27 -5.54
N ASN A 115 -7.51 13.67 -5.50
CA ASN A 115 -8.63 14.11 -4.70
C ASN A 115 -8.90 13.14 -3.54
N ASP A 116 -8.60 13.53 -2.30
CA ASP A 116 -9.02 12.79 -1.09
C ASP A 116 -10.52 13.10 -0.84
N VAL A 117 -11.36 12.15 -1.20
CA VAL A 117 -12.83 12.32 -1.18
C VAL A 117 -13.37 12.18 0.24
N ARG A 118 -12.92 11.14 0.95
CA ARG A 118 -13.34 10.87 2.33
C ARG A 118 -12.39 9.92 3.03
N GLU A 119 -12.52 9.86 4.32
CA GLU A 119 -11.91 8.81 5.14
C GLU A 119 -12.82 7.59 5.20
N VAL A 120 -12.26 6.42 4.93
CA VAL A 120 -13.00 5.15 4.97
C VAL A 120 -13.01 4.60 6.38
N ALA A 121 -14.20 4.46 6.96
CA ALA A 121 -14.35 3.90 8.30
C ALA A 121 -14.03 2.40 8.31
N THR A 122 -13.34 1.96 9.36
CA THR A 122 -13.05 0.56 9.68
C THR A 122 -13.78 0.17 10.96
N MET A 123 -13.56 -1.06 11.46
CA MET A 123 -14.10 -1.48 12.78
C MET A 123 -13.63 -0.59 13.93
N HIS A 124 -12.54 0.15 13.77
CA HIS A 124 -12.00 1.13 14.73
C HIS A 124 -12.44 2.58 14.43
N GLY A 125 -13.40 2.77 13.54
CA GLY A 125 -13.84 4.08 13.06
C GLY A 125 -12.97 4.63 11.92
N ALA A 126 -12.98 5.96 11.75
CA ALA A 126 -12.13 6.65 10.78
C ALA A 126 -10.70 6.75 11.35
N THR A 127 -9.78 5.96 10.81
CA THR A 127 -8.43 5.77 11.36
C THR A 127 -7.32 5.99 10.34
N GLY A 128 -7.51 6.94 9.41
CA GLY A 128 -6.47 7.35 8.47
C GLY A 128 -6.39 6.53 7.18
N HIS A 129 -7.49 5.93 6.74
CA HIS A 129 -7.61 5.28 5.45
C HIS A 129 -8.45 6.13 4.51
N SER A 130 -7.88 6.63 3.43
CA SER A 130 -8.57 7.52 2.48
C SER A 130 -9.12 6.79 1.26
N GLU A 131 -10.18 7.36 0.72
CA GLU A 131 -10.67 7.11 -0.63
C GLU A 131 -10.19 8.24 -1.53
N ILE A 132 -9.53 7.89 -2.64
CA ILE A 132 -8.85 8.82 -3.52
C ILE A 132 -9.42 8.67 -4.93
N VAL A 133 -9.93 9.76 -5.48
CA VAL A 133 -10.31 9.86 -6.90
C VAL A 133 -9.20 10.58 -7.65
N ILE A 134 -8.74 9.98 -8.73
CA ILE A 134 -7.65 10.46 -9.57
C ILE A 134 -8.25 10.90 -10.89
N GLU A 135 -8.09 12.20 -11.21
CA GLU A 135 -8.69 12.86 -12.39
C GLU A 135 -7.63 13.67 -13.12
N ASP A 136 -7.26 13.21 -14.30
CA ASP A 136 -6.27 13.85 -15.18
C ASP A 136 -4.96 14.22 -14.47
N LEU A 137 -4.53 13.38 -13.52
CA LEU A 137 -3.30 13.57 -12.79
C LEU A 137 -2.11 13.41 -13.71
N ARG A 138 -1.34 14.49 -13.92
CA ARG A 138 -0.17 14.51 -14.79
C ARG A 138 1.09 14.14 -14.02
N VAL A 139 1.85 13.18 -14.56
CA VAL A 139 3.05 12.63 -13.96
C VAL A 139 4.15 12.49 -15.01
N HIS A 140 5.28 13.09 -14.81
CA HIS A 140 6.41 13.00 -15.74
C HIS A 140 7.06 11.60 -15.72
N ASP A 141 7.65 11.16 -16.83
CA ASP A 141 8.33 9.86 -16.97
C ASP A 141 9.39 9.58 -15.89
N SER A 142 10.10 10.60 -15.44
CA SER A 142 11.11 10.46 -14.37
C SER A 142 10.53 10.02 -13.02
N GLN A 143 9.21 10.06 -12.86
CA GLN A 143 8.52 9.61 -11.67
C GLN A 143 8.07 8.15 -11.74
N ILE A 144 8.35 7.45 -12.84
CA ILE A 144 8.17 5.98 -12.90
C ILE A 144 9.15 5.33 -11.93
N LEU A 145 8.63 4.45 -11.09
CA LEU A 145 9.41 3.68 -10.13
C LEU A 145 9.65 2.26 -10.66
N GLY A 146 10.91 1.87 -10.78
CA GLY A 146 11.30 0.52 -11.17
C GLY A 146 11.05 0.14 -12.63
N GLY A 147 10.69 1.13 -13.47
CA GLY A 147 10.45 0.95 -14.90
C GLY A 147 9.02 0.54 -15.26
N ARG A 148 8.65 0.84 -16.50
CA ARG A 148 7.33 0.58 -17.08
C ARG A 148 7.01 -0.93 -17.07
N GLY A 149 5.76 -1.29 -16.77
CA GLY A 149 5.27 -2.68 -16.72
C GLY A 149 5.69 -3.47 -15.47
N ASN A 150 6.49 -2.92 -14.58
CA ASN A 150 6.98 -3.60 -13.38
C ASN A 150 6.13 -3.38 -12.12
N GLY A 151 5.01 -2.68 -12.20
CA GLY A 151 4.19 -2.31 -11.03
C GLY A 151 3.70 -3.51 -10.23
N HIS A 152 3.29 -4.60 -10.88
CA HIS A 152 2.89 -5.84 -10.19
C HIS A 152 4.07 -6.46 -9.44
N ARG A 153 5.23 -6.61 -10.09
CA ARG A 153 6.44 -7.18 -9.50
C ARG A 153 6.92 -6.38 -8.29
N LEU A 154 6.91 -5.05 -8.43
CA LEU A 154 7.22 -4.11 -7.36
C LEU A 154 6.27 -4.26 -6.17
N GLY A 155 4.96 -4.33 -6.42
CA GLY A 155 3.95 -4.57 -5.39
C GLY A 155 4.17 -5.89 -4.64
N GLN A 156 4.48 -6.98 -5.34
CA GLN A 156 4.78 -8.26 -4.70
C GLN A 156 6.07 -8.22 -3.87
N TYR A 157 7.11 -7.54 -4.35
CA TYR A 157 8.35 -7.32 -3.59
C TYR A 157 8.07 -6.57 -2.29
N ARG A 158 7.31 -5.46 -2.35
CA ARG A 158 6.91 -4.66 -1.20
C ARG A 158 6.15 -5.48 -0.15
N LEU A 159 5.28 -6.38 -0.58
CA LEU A 159 4.44 -7.18 0.31
C LEU A 159 5.18 -8.36 0.97
N GLY A 160 6.33 -8.79 0.46
CA GLY A 160 7.09 -9.91 1.00
C GLY A 160 7.44 -9.75 2.48
N PRO A 161 8.21 -8.74 2.87
CA PRO A 161 8.55 -8.47 4.28
C PRO A 161 7.33 -8.26 5.17
N ALA A 162 6.31 -7.55 4.66
CA ALA A 162 5.07 -7.31 5.40
C ALA A 162 4.31 -8.62 5.73
N ARG A 163 4.24 -9.55 4.77
CA ARG A 163 3.62 -10.88 4.99
C ARG A 163 4.36 -11.65 6.08
N LEU A 164 5.68 -11.67 6.06
CA LEU A 164 6.49 -12.33 7.09
C LEU A 164 6.26 -11.72 8.47
N ALA A 165 6.27 -10.40 8.58
CA ALA A 165 5.99 -9.69 9.82
C ALA A 165 4.58 -9.98 10.36
N HIS A 166 3.58 -10.11 9.48
CA HIS A 166 2.22 -10.52 9.88
C HIS A 166 2.20 -11.96 10.42
N CYS A 167 2.87 -12.90 9.76
CA CYS A 167 2.96 -14.29 10.23
C CYS A 167 3.56 -14.35 11.64
N MET A 168 4.65 -13.66 11.89
CA MET A 168 5.30 -13.62 13.21
C MET A 168 4.38 -13.06 14.30
N ARG A 169 3.67 -11.96 14.02
CA ARG A 169 2.73 -11.38 15.00
C ARG A 169 1.56 -12.30 15.30
N TRP A 170 1.01 -12.95 14.27
CA TRP A 170 -0.14 -13.83 14.48
C TRP A 170 0.22 -15.11 15.20
N VAL A 171 1.41 -15.67 14.99
CA VAL A 171 1.90 -16.80 15.77
C VAL A 171 2.00 -16.43 17.25
N ALA A 172 2.63 -15.29 17.58
CA ALA A 172 2.73 -14.84 18.97
C ALA A 172 1.36 -14.57 19.62
N GLN A 173 0.41 -14.02 18.87
CA GLN A 173 -0.96 -13.82 19.37
C GLN A 173 -1.68 -15.14 19.59
N ALA A 174 -1.50 -16.11 18.69
CA ALA A 174 -2.10 -17.44 18.83
C ALA A 174 -1.54 -18.20 20.04
N GLU A 175 -0.23 -18.14 20.28
CA GLU A 175 0.42 -18.71 21.48
C GLU A 175 -0.15 -18.07 22.75
N THR A 176 -0.21 -16.74 22.82
CA THR A 176 -0.79 -16.05 23.99
C THR A 176 -2.26 -16.45 24.20
N ALA A 177 -3.05 -16.53 23.15
CA ALA A 177 -4.46 -16.94 23.24
C ALA A 177 -4.61 -18.39 23.73
N LEU A 178 -3.73 -19.29 23.29
CA LEU A 178 -3.69 -20.67 23.74
C LEU A 178 -3.38 -20.76 25.25
N ASP A 179 -2.36 -20.04 25.72
CA ASP A 179 -1.98 -20.01 27.14
C ASP A 179 -3.13 -19.48 28.01
N MET A 180 -3.78 -18.39 27.59
CA MET A 180 -4.97 -17.85 28.26
C MET A 180 -6.14 -18.86 28.28
N MET A 181 -6.33 -19.61 27.20
CA MET A 181 -7.37 -20.65 27.12
C MET A 181 -7.07 -21.82 28.06
N VAL A 182 -5.82 -22.28 28.12
CA VAL A 182 -5.39 -23.34 29.05
C VAL A 182 -5.55 -22.87 30.50
N GLU A 183 -5.05 -21.72 30.86
CA GLU A 183 -5.24 -21.15 32.20
C GLU A 183 -6.70 -21.04 32.58
N ARG A 184 -7.54 -20.54 31.66
CA ARG A 184 -8.98 -20.43 31.86
C ARG A 184 -9.63 -21.76 32.12
N SER A 185 -9.29 -22.81 31.37
CA SER A 185 -9.89 -24.13 31.51
C SER A 185 -9.53 -24.81 32.84
N LEU A 186 -8.31 -24.59 33.34
CA LEU A 186 -7.84 -25.09 34.62
C LEU A 186 -8.44 -24.37 35.84
N ASN A 187 -8.93 -23.16 35.67
CA ASN A 187 -9.43 -22.32 36.76
C ASN A 187 -10.93 -22.05 36.73
N ARG A 188 -11.62 -22.36 35.61
CA ARG A 188 -13.04 -22.10 35.45
C ARG A 188 -13.86 -23.32 35.86
N PHE A 189 -14.61 -23.18 36.95
CA PHE A 189 -15.60 -24.17 37.37
C PHE A 189 -16.97 -23.89 36.73
N SER A 190 -17.58 -24.93 36.17
CA SER A 190 -18.92 -24.84 35.54
C SER A 190 -19.57 -26.22 35.50
N HIS A 191 -20.88 -26.29 35.72
CA HIS A 191 -21.66 -27.53 35.68
C HIS A 191 -21.09 -28.66 36.58
N GLY A 192 -20.53 -28.33 37.73
CA GLY A 192 -20.04 -29.29 38.71
C GLY A 192 -18.60 -29.77 38.53
N SER A 193 -17.83 -29.22 37.57
CA SER A 193 -16.41 -29.54 37.34
C SER A 193 -15.64 -28.36 36.79
N LEU A 194 -14.31 -28.50 36.77
CA LEU A 194 -13.46 -27.63 35.95
C LEU A 194 -13.72 -27.88 34.47
N LEU A 195 -13.38 -26.89 33.62
CA LEU A 195 -13.55 -27.01 32.16
C LEU A 195 -12.56 -28.01 31.54
N ALA A 196 -11.38 -28.20 32.17
CA ALA A 196 -10.38 -29.18 31.77
C ALA A 196 -10.36 -30.33 32.77
#